data_2a827f2e3ec6f51b5bf9643d0eb25fdb
#
_entry.id   2a827f2e3ec6f51b5bf9643d0eb25fdb
#
_cell.length_a   1.000
_cell.length_b   1.000
_cell.length_c   1.000
_cell.angle_alpha   90.00
_cell.angle_beta   90.00
_cell.angle_gamma   90.00
#
_symmetry.space_group_name_H-M   'P 1'
#
loop_
_entity.id
_entity.type
_entity.pdbx_description
1 polymer ?
#
loop_
_entity_poly.entity_id
_entity_poly.type
_entity_poly.pdbx_seq_one_letter_code
_entity_poly.pdbx_strand_id
1 'polypeptide(L)'
;FDCKDNSTSLPESLSLQIFNSKNHIGPSDLASMADNATNNEIIYASESINGSVWGARSNSDDVSLNNVTIQSGNIGEFVYGAYTDGSGKIATQNTINLTGGTIGYSVYGGYSKNGSAENNSVLMQAGDITNYSVYAGYVDSGNGSVQLNKVTITGGNLHGTNSGVYGGYSSSGLVKDNTVEFGTAGTPNAAGAPTVAGVLFGGYAAESGGQATSNTVTMHNGQVKRIYAGQVQKGIGNATGNKVYLHGGYVTE
;
A
#
# COMPACT_ATOMS: atom_id res chain seq x y z
N PHE A 1 24.91 -0.85 -12.89
CA PHE A 1 24.61 0.58 -13.13
C PHE A 1 25.32 1.38 -12.07
N ASP A 2 26.30 2.17 -12.44
CA ASP A 2 27.02 3.06 -11.52
C ASP A 2 26.39 4.45 -11.66
N CYS A 3 25.52 4.81 -10.70
CA CYS A 3 24.82 6.09 -10.65
C CYS A 3 25.68 7.19 -10.00
N LYS A 4 27.00 7.22 -10.25
CA LYS A 4 27.93 8.16 -9.61
C LYS A 4 28.16 9.46 -10.35
N ASP A 5 27.47 9.74 -11.43
CA ASP A 5 27.65 11.01 -12.14
C ASP A 5 26.57 12.04 -11.78
N ASN A 6 26.92 12.89 -10.85
CA ASN A 6 26.06 13.92 -10.22
C ASN A 6 25.93 15.20 -11.04
N SER A 7 26.18 15.20 -12.36
CA SER A 7 26.33 16.45 -13.11
C SER A 7 25.20 16.78 -14.09
N THR A 8 24.16 15.95 -14.20
CA THR A 8 23.03 16.23 -15.08
C THR A 8 21.71 16.18 -14.31
N SER A 9 20.86 17.16 -14.53
CA SER A 9 19.46 17.10 -14.07
C SER A 9 18.84 15.78 -14.50
N LEU A 10 18.36 15.00 -13.52
CA LEU A 10 17.62 13.77 -13.80
C LEU A 10 16.41 14.10 -14.70
N PRO A 11 16.06 13.22 -15.64
CA PRO A 11 14.86 13.41 -16.44
C PRO A 11 13.63 13.50 -15.52
N GLU A 12 12.58 14.20 -15.97
CA GLU A 12 11.31 14.35 -15.22
C GLU A 12 10.65 13.01 -14.86
N SER A 13 11.06 11.92 -15.52
CA SER A 13 10.67 10.56 -15.18
C SER A 13 11.87 9.62 -15.26
N LEU A 14 12.02 8.75 -14.27
CA LEU A 14 13.00 7.69 -14.27
C LEU A 14 12.28 6.34 -14.37
N SER A 15 12.56 5.59 -15.43
CA SER A 15 12.14 4.19 -15.54
C SER A 15 13.31 3.28 -15.19
N LEU A 16 13.22 2.59 -14.05
CA LEU A 16 14.22 1.62 -13.61
C LEU A 16 13.65 0.21 -13.78
N GLN A 17 14.19 -0.54 -14.74
CA GLN A 17 13.89 -1.96 -14.89
C GLN A 17 14.98 -2.78 -14.22
N ILE A 18 14.64 -3.49 -13.16
CA ILE A 18 15.57 -4.34 -12.43
C ILE A 18 15.28 -5.79 -12.80
N PHE A 19 16.05 -6.29 -13.77
CA PHE A 19 16.01 -7.69 -14.17
C PHE A 19 17.24 -8.40 -13.61
N ASN A 20 17.01 -9.42 -12.78
CA ASN A 20 18.04 -10.39 -12.35
C ASN A 20 19.34 -9.74 -11.83
N SER A 21 19.22 -8.67 -11.05
CA SER A 21 20.39 -8.01 -10.49
C SER A 21 20.79 -8.69 -9.17
N LYS A 22 22.04 -9.15 -9.12
CA LYS A 22 22.69 -9.56 -7.86
C LYS A 22 23.08 -8.36 -7.00
N ASN A 23 22.83 -7.16 -7.48
CA ASN A 23 23.19 -5.94 -6.78
C ASN A 23 22.07 -5.57 -5.82
N HIS A 24 22.45 -5.43 -4.58
CA HIS A 24 21.62 -4.97 -3.49
C HIS A 24 21.23 -3.51 -3.75
N ILE A 25 19.99 -3.25 -4.11
CA ILE A 25 19.46 -1.88 -4.10
C ILE A 25 18.96 -1.63 -2.69
N GLY A 26 19.83 -1.12 -1.86
CA GLY A 26 19.49 -0.69 -0.52
C GLY A 26 18.70 0.62 -0.51
N PRO A 27 18.05 0.96 0.61
CA PRO A 27 17.35 2.24 0.78
C PRO A 27 18.24 3.47 0.52
N SER A 28 19.55 3.34 0.72
CA SER A 28 20.54 4.38 0.44
C SER A 28 20.75 4.62 -1.05
N ASP A 29 20.57 3.60 -1.88
CA ASP A 29 20.86 3.70 -3.31
C ASP A 29 19.68 4.31 -4.07
N LEU A 30 18.46 4.06 -3.61
CA LEU A 30 17.25 4.72 -4.14
C LEU A 30 17.00 6.08 -3.48
N ALA A 31 17.47 6.32 -2.25
CA ALA A 31 17.41 7.63 -1.61
C ALA A 31 18.30 8.68 -2.28
N SER A 32 19.38 8.27 -2.96
CA SER A 32 20.20 9.17 -3.77
C SER A 32 19.52 9.61 -5.09
N MET A 33 18.43 8.95 -5.48
CA MET A 33 17.56 9.36 -6.60
C MET A 33 16.46 10.34 -6.19
N ALA A 34 16.40 10.70 -4.91
CA ALA A 34 15.28 11.39 -4.28
C ALA A 34 15.23 12.91 -4.50
N ASP A 35 16.10 13.50 -5.30
CA ASP A 35 15.92 14.88 -5.75
C ASP A 35 14.72 15.04 -6.69
N ASN A 36 14.15 13.93 -7.14
CA ASN A 36 12.89 13.91 -7.87
C ASN A 36 11.94 12.86 -7.26
N ALA A 37 11.19 13.26 -6.24
CA ALA A 37 10.26 12.39 -5.52
C ALA A 37 8.98 12.08 -6.31
N THR A 38 8.99 12.34 -7.62
CA THR A 38 7.80 12.22 -8.47
C THR A 38 8.08 11.49 -9.78
N ASN A 39 7.03 10.79 -10.28
CA ASN A 39 6.96 10.23 -11.62
C ASN A 39 8.04 9.18 -11.92
N ASN A 40 8.38 8.34 -10.93
CA ASN A 40 9.29 7.23 -11.11
C ASN A 40 8.55 5.95 -11.48
N GLU A 41 9.16 5.13 -12.34
CA GLU A 41 8.68 3.78 -12.65
C GLU A 41 9.72 2.75 -12.20
N ILE A 42 9.29 1.81 -11.35
CA ILE A 42 10.09 0.71 -10.85
C ILE A 42 9.44 -0.60 -11.29
N ILE A 43 10.16 -1.43 -12.04
CA ILE A 43 9.73 -2.79 -12.37
C ILE A 43 10.70 -3.76 -11.71
N TYR A 44 10.22 -4.55 -10.78
CA TYR A 44 10.99 -5.55 -10.07
C TYR A 44 10.62 -6.96 -10.53
N ALA A 45 11.58 -7.67 -11.11
CA ALA A 45 11.44 -9.04 -11.61
C ALA A 45 12.72 -9.85 -11.35
N SER A 46 13.25 -9.79 -10.13
CA SER A 46 14.51 -10.40 -9.72
C SER A 46 14.29 -11.60 -8.80
N GLU A 47 15.38 -12.29 -8.41
CA GLU A 47 15.32 -13.48 -7.58
C GLU A 47 14.97 -13.15 -6.12
N SER A 48 15.78 -12.35 -5.44
CA SER A 48 15.53 -11.95 -4.03
C SER A 48 16.38 -10.76 -3.62
N ILE A 49 15.82 -9.92 -2.75
CA ILE A 49 16.52 -8.88 -1.99
C ILE A 49 16.14 -8.97 -0.51
N ASN A 50 17.09 -8.69 0.40
CA ASN A 50 16.81 -8.66 1.84
C ASN A 50 16.21 -7.34 2.34
N GLY A 51 16.15 -6.32 1.49
CA GLY A 51 15.67 -4.99 1.82
C GLY A 51 14.29 -4.69 1.24
N SER A 52 14.00 -3.40 1.12
CA SER A 52 12.73 -2.85 0.65
C SER A 52 12.83 -2.34 -0.79
N VAL A 53 11.69 -2.25 -1.47
CA VAL A 53 11.54 -1.57 -2.78
C VAL A 53 10.80 -0.25 -2.56
N TRP A 54 11.32 0.82 -3.16
CA TRP A 54 10.79 2.18 -3.04
C TRP A 54 10.51 2.76 -4.42
N GLY A 55 9.29 3.22 -4.67
CA GLY A 55 9.01 4.05 -5.85
C GLY A 55 9.70 5.40 -5.73
N ALA A 56 9.55 6.04 -4.58
CA ALA A 56 10.35 7.20 -4.17
C ALA A 56 10.34 7.37 -2.65
N ARG A 57 11.35 8.08 -2.14
CA ARG A 57 11.47 8.48 -0.74
C ARG A 57 11.96 9.91 -0.63
N SER A 58 11.37 10.71 0.26
CA SER A 58 11.86 12.05 0.59
C SER A 58 11.75 12.35 2.08
N ASN A 59 12.68 13.14 2.57
CA ASN A 59 12.68 13.66 3.95
C ASN A 59 12.14 15.10 4.02
N SER A 60 11.97 15.76 2.88
CA SER A 60 11.66 17.19 2.81
C SER A 60 10.50 17.53 1.88
N ASP A 61 10.13 16.63 0.96
CA ASP A 61 9.22 16.94 -0.13
C ASP A 61 8.01 16.03 -0.16
N ASP A 62 7.00 16.45 -0.90
CA ASP A 62 5.88 15.60 -1.27
C ASP A 62 6.36 14.52 -2.26
N VAL A 63 5.77 13.33 -2.18
CA VAL A 63 6.13 12.19 -3.01
C VAL A 63 4.91 11.75 -3.82
N SER A 64 5.02 11.79 -5.16
CA SER A 64 3.83 11.57 -5.98
C SER A 64 4.10 10.89 -7.33
N LEU A 65 3.02 10.35 -7.93
CA LEU A 65 2.99 9.82 -9.30
C LEU A 65 3.98 8.67 -9.56
N ASN A 66 4.41 7.96 -8.52
CA ASN A 66 5.33 6.85 -8.68
C ASN A 66 4.56 5.55 -8.96
N ASN A 67 5.13 4.71 -9.82
CA ASN A 67 4.59 3.41 -10.19
C ASN A 67 5.60 2.31 -9.84
N VAL A 68 5.19 1.35 -9.01
CA VAL A 68 6.00 0.18 -8.63
C VAL A 68 5.29 -1.08 -9.10
N THR A 69 5.95 -1.88 -9.90
CA THR A 69 5.44 -3.19 -10.36
C THR A 69 6.34 -4.30 -9.83
N ILE A 70 5.80 -5.23 -9.05
CA ILE A 70 6.48 -6.43 -8.58
C ILE A 70 5.94 -7.61 -9.38
N GLN A 71 6.82 -8.25 -10.16
CA GLN A 71 6.45 -9.37 -11.04
C GLN A 71 6.85 -10.72 -10.46
N SER A 72 7.98 -10.79 -9.76
CA SER A 72 8.51 -12.04 -9.19
C SER A 72 9.57 -11.76 -8.11
N GLY A 73 10.11 -12.82 -7.51
CA GLY A 73 11.19 -12.76 -6.53
C GLY A 73 10.72 -12.55 -5.10
N ASN A 74 11.68 -12.49 -4.17
CA ASN A 74 11.42 -12.26 -2.76
C ASN A 74 11.95 -10.89 -2.34
N ILE A 75 11.09 -10.09 -1.74
CA ILE A 75 11.43 -8.82 -1.09
C ILE A 75 11.37 -9.07 0.41
N GLY A 76 12.52 -9.04 1.09
CA GLY A 76 12.63 -9.39 2.51
C GLY A 76 11.91 -8.45 3.45
N GLU A 77 11.70 -7.19 3.03
CA GLU A 77 11.06 -6.17 3.85
C GLU A 77 9.81 -5.60 3.20
N PHE A 78 9.79 -4.31 2.89
CA PHE A 78 8.63 -3.52 2.50
C PHE A 78 8.61 -3.17 1.02
N VAL A 79 7.41 -2.89 0.51
CA VAL A 79 7.22 -2.23 -0.79
C VAL A 79 6.49 -0.91 -0.57
N TYR A 80 7.09 0.19 -1.01
CA TYR A 80 6.51 1.53 -0.95
C TYR A 80 6.33 2.09 -2.37
N GLY A 81 5.13 2.53 -2.71
CA GLY A 81 4.93 3.39 -3.88
C GLY A 81 5.53 4.77 -3.62
N ALA A 82 5.29 5.29 -2.41
CA ALA A 82 5.86 6.54 -1.91
C ALA A 82 6.11 6.48 -0.41
N TYR A 83 7.18 7.12 0.02
CA TYR A 83 7.49 7.33 1.44
C TYR A 83 7.96 8.77 1.67
N THR A 84 7.31 9.46 2.60
CA THR A 84 7.81 10.76 3.10
C THR A 84 7.81 10.81 4.61
N ASP A 85 8.92 11.24 5.20
CA ASP A 85 9.03 11.56 6.63
C ASP A 85 9.19 13.07 6.90
N GLY A 86 9.11 13.88 5.85
CA GLY A 86 9.05 15.33 5.95
C GLY A 86 7.79 15.80 6.69
N SER A 87 7.93 16.81 7.53
CA SER A 87 6.81 17.33 8.33
C SER A 87 5.71 17.93 7.43
N GLY A 88 4.48 17.45 7.58
CA GLY A 88 3.32 17.88 6.81
C GLY A 88 3.33 17.46 5.33
N LYS A 89 4.28 16.61 4.92
CA LYS A 89 4.45 16.22 3.52
C LYS A 89 3.48 15.12 3.08
N ILE A 90 3.13 15.13 1.80
CA ILE A 90 2.05 14.32 1.24
C ILE A 90 2.61 13.20 0.36
N ALA A 91 2.09 11.98 0.54
CA ALA A 91 2.27 10.87 -0.39
C ALA A 91 1.00 10.72 -1.24
N THR A 92 1.06 11.05 -2.53
CA THR A 92 -0.16 11.10 -3.35
C THR A 92 0.00 10.55 -4.77
N GLN A 93 -1.08 9.97 -5.30
CA GLN A 93 -1.16 9.46 -6.67
C GLN A 93 -0.10 8.39 -7.02
N ASN A 94 0.31 7.59 -6.04
CA ASN A 94 1.26 6.52 -6.26
C ASN A 94 0.54 5.20 -6.49
N THR A 95 1.13 4.34 -7.30
CA THR A 95 0.54 3.04 -7.67
C THR A 95 1.53 1.91 -7.41
N ILE A 96 1.02 0.81 -6.85
CA ILE A 96 1.74 -0.45 -6.75
C ILE A 96 0.93 -1.53 -7.47
N ASN A 97 1.61 -2.29 -8.34
CA ASN A 97 1.06 -3.45 -9.02
C ASN A 97 1.82 -4.70 -8.60
N LEU A 98 1.15 -5.64 -7.93
CA LEU A 98 1.70 -6.93 -7.54
C LEU A 98 1.13 -8.00 -8.47
N THR A 99 1.94 -8.50 -9.37
CA THR A 99 1.57 -9.57 -10.32
C THR A 99 2.22 -10.90 -9.98
N GLY A 100 3.06 -10.92 -8.94
CA GLY A 100 3.74 -12.10 -8.39
C GLY A 100 4.71 -11.71 -7.28
N GLY A 101 5.55 -12.69 -6.89
CA GLY A 101 6.58 -12.49 -5.87
C GLY A 101 6.08 -12.67 -4.43
N THR A 102 7.02 -12.61 -3.49
CA THR A 102 6.76 -12.72 -2.05
C THR A 102 7.31 -11.48 -1.35
N ILE A 103 6.50 -10.86 -0.49
CA ILE A 103 6.88 -9.69 0.30
C ILE A 103 6.88 -10.10 1.77
N GLY A 104 8.02 -9.90 2.45
CA GLY A 104 8.24 -10.31 3.83
C GLY A 104 7.40 -9.51 4.83
N TYR A 105 7.21 -8.22 4.56
CA TYR A 105 6.48 -7.31 5.45
C TYR A 105 5.28 -6.65 4.75
N SER A 106 5.13 -5.35 4.88
CA SER A 106 3.96 -4.63 4.38
C SER A 106 4.17 -3.97 3.02
N VAL A 107 3.04 -3.69 2.38
CA VAL A 107 2.94 -2.90 1.15
C VAL A 107 2.22 -1.58 1.45
N TYR A 108 2.82 -0.46 1.04
CA TYR A 108 2.26 0.88 1.21
C TYR A 108 2.17 1.60 -0.14
N GLY A 109 0.98 1.86 -0.62
CA GLY A 109 0.78 2.69 -1.81
C GLY A 109 1.35 4.09 -1.60
N GLY A 110 0.96 4.76 -0.52
CA GLY A 110 1.56 5.99 -0.04
C GLY A 110 1.73 5.97 1.48
N TYR A 111 2.93 6.26 1.94
CA TYR A 111 3.27 6.42 3.36
C TYR A 111 3.68 7.85 3.65
N SER A 112 3.01 8.48 4.58
CA SER A 112 3.44 9.75 5.17
C SER A 112 3.64 9.59 6.68
N LYS A 113 4.74 10.10 7.20
CA LYS A 113 5.01 10.01 8.63
C LYS A 113 4.02 10.83 9.45
N ASN A 114 3.74 12.08 9.04
CA ASN A 114 2.86 12.98 9.79
C ASN A 114 2.10 14.01 8.92
N GLY A 115 2.14 13.85 7.59
CA GLY A 115 1.31 14.61 6.66
C GLY A 115 0.11 13.80 6.18
N SER A 116 -0.18 13.80 4.90
CA SER A 116 -1.34 13.11 4.33
C SER A 116 -0.95 12.00 3.34
N ALA A 117 -1.84 11.03 3.15
CA ALA A 117 -1.72 9.99 2.12
C ALA A 117 -3.00 9.93 1.29
N GLU A 118 -2.94 10.34 0.02
CA GLU A 118 -4.14 10.59 -0.77
C GLU A 118 -4.04 10.02 -2.19
N ASN A 119 -5.16 9.53 -2.72
CA ASN A 119 -5.25 9.04 -4.11
C ASN A 119 -4.23 7.95 -4.47
N ASN A 120 -3.74 7.18 -3.51
CA ASN A 120 -2.80 6.08 -3.79
C ASN A 120 -3.56 4.79 -4.09
N SER A 121 -2.94 3.92 -4.89
CA SER A 121 -3.53 2.66 -5.32
C SER A 121 -2.59 1.47 -5.12
N VAL A 122 -3.15 0.35 -4.65
CA VAL A 122 -2.48 -0.95 -4.65
C VAL A 122 -3.35 -1.94 -5.38
N LEU A 123 -2.84 -2.55 -6.44
CA LEU A 123 -3.45 -3.67 -7.15
C LEU A 123 -2.63 -4.93 -6.90
N MET A 124 -3.24 -5.95 -6.30
CA MET A 124 -2.64 -7.27 -6.11
C MET A 124 -3.42 -8.30 -6.91
N GLN A 125 -2.78 -8.88 -7.91
CA GLN A 125 -3.34 -9.91 -8.79
C GLN A 125 -2.81 -11.30 -8.44
N ALA A 126 -1.59 -11.36 -7.87
CA ALA A 126 -0.93 -12.57 -7.43
C ALA A 126 0.17 -12.24 -6.42
N GLY A 127 0.84 -13.28 -5.90
CA GLY A 127 1.92 -13.17 -4.93
C GLY A 127 1.47 -13.35 -3.49
N ASP A 128 2.44 -13.27 -2.58
CA ASP A 128 2.21 -13.55 -1.16
C ASP A 128 2.79 -12.44 -0.28
N ILE A 129 2.05 -12.06 0.76
CA ILE A 129 2.53 -11.19 1.83
C ILE A 129 2.57 -12.02 3.11
N THR A 130 3.77 -12.24 3.67
CA THR A 130 3.96 -13.29 4.67
C THR A 130 3.60 -12.89 6.08
N ASN A 131 3.89 -11.65 6.50
CA ASN A 131 3.77 -11.30 7.92
C ASN A 131 2.79 -10.17 8.25
N TYR A 132 2.64 -9.18 7.35
CA TYR A 132 1.92 -7.95 7.69
C TYR A 132 0.83 -7.60 6.66
N SER A 133 0.68 -6.33 6.31
CA SER A 133 -0.55 -5.78 5.75
C SER A 133 -0.34 -5.04 4.44
N VAL A 134 -1.45 -4.78 3.76
CA VAL A 134 -1.52 -3.90 2.59
C VAL A 134 -2.23 -2.62 2.97
N TYR A 135 -1.62 -1.49 2.69
CA TYR A 135 -2.18 -0.15 2.88
C TYR A 135 -2.14 0.61 1.56
N ALA A 136 -3.27 1.12 1.09
CA ALA A 136 -3.21 2.05 -0.03
C ALA A 136 -2.73 3.43 0.45
N GLY A 137 -3.25 3.95 1.55
CA GLY A 137 -2.76 5.15 2.22
C GLY A 137 -2.47 4.91 3.69
N TYR A 138 -1.35 5.42 4.18
CA TYR A 138 -0.92 5.26 5.56
C TYR A 138 -0.32 6.55 6.13
N VAL A 139 -0.82 6.98 7.28
CA VAL A 139 -0.25 8.08 8.08
C VAL A 139 0.10 7.54 9.46
N ASP A 140 1.41 7.58 9.77
CA ASP A 140 1.98 6.96 10.98
C ASP A 140 1.65 7.74 12.25
N SER A 141 1.72 9.06 12.19
CA SER A 141 1.50 9.93 13.34
C SER A 141 0.82 11.24 12.96
N GLY A 142 0.28 11.95 13.95
CA GLY A 142 -0.43 13.22 13.72
C GLY A 142 -1.83 13.04 13.14
N ASN A 143 -2.42 14.13 12.67
CA ASN A 143 -3.82 14.23 12.23
C ASN A 143 -3.94 14.37 10.70
N GLY A 144 -2.92 13.94 9.96
CA GLY A 144 -2.97 13.98 8.51
C GLY A 144 -4.13 13.16 7.92
N SER A 145 -4.67 13.62 6.82
CA SER A 145 -5.79 12.92 6.16
C SER A 145 -5.31 11.74 5.33
N VAL A 146 -6.14 10.70 5.30
CA VAL A 146 -5.96 9.53 4.44
C VAL A 146 -7.23 9.36 3.63
N GLN A 147 -7.20 9.75 2.35
CA GLN A 147 -8.43 9.81 1.57
C GLN A 147 -8.26 9.40 0.12
N LEU A 148 -9.37 8.91 -0.45
CA LEU A 148 -9.46 8.52 -1.86
C LEU A 148 -8.44 7.44 -2.26
N ASN A 149 -7.94 6.66 -1.31
CA ASN A 149 -7.01 5.58 -1.61
C ASN A 149 -7.77 4.29 -1.93
N LYS A 150 -7.19 3.45 -2.76
CA LYS A 150 -7.81 2.21 -3.21
C LYS A 150 -6.90 1.01 -3.10
N VAL A 151 -7.39 -0.08 -2.49
CA VAL A 151 -6.80 -1.42 -2.63
C VAL A 151 -7.73 -2.27 -3.48
N THR A 152 -7.17 -2.96 -4.46
CA THR A 152 -7.85 -4.01 -5.22
C THR A 152 -7.05 -5.30 -5.13
N ILE A 153 -7.64 -6.37 -4.62
CA ILE A 153 -6.99 -7.69 -4.54
C ILE A 153 -7.85 -8.67 -5.30
N THR A 154 -7.35 -9.18 -6.42
CA THR A 154 -8.03 -10.16 -7.26
C THR A 154 -7.43 -11.57 -7.15
N GLY A 155 -6.25 -11.70 -6.56
CA GLY A 155 -5.57 -12.97 -6.29
C GLY A 155 -4.43 -12.78 -5.30
N GLY A 156 -3.78 -13.89 -4.92
CA GLY A 156 -2.70 -13.89 -3.94
C GLY A 156 -3.17 -14.02 -2.49
N ASN A 157 -2.22 -14.09 -1.54
CA ASN A 157 -2.51 -14.40 -0.15
C ASN A 157 -1.79 -13.47 0.83
N LEU A 158 -2.47 -13.14 1.92
CA LEU A 158 -1.89 -12.51 3.11
C LEU A 158 -1.93 -13.53 4.25
N HIS A 159 -0.75 -14.01 4.67
CA HIS A 159 -0.63 -15.15 5.61
C HIS A 159 -0.60 -14.75 7.09
N GLY A 160 -0.20 -13.54 7.41
CA GLY A 160 -0.09 -13.08 8.80
C GLY A 160 -1.44 -13.10 9.52
N THR A 161 -1.55 -13.76 10.66
CA THR A 161 -2.82 -13.85 11.44
C THR A 161 -3.32 -12.49 11.93
N ASN A 162 -2.42 -11.53 12.06
CA ASN A 162 -2.72 -10.13 12.38
C ASN A 162 -2.63 -9.22 11.14
N SER A 163 -2.54 -9.80 9.94
CA SER A 163 -2.52 -9.05 8.70
C SER A 163 -3.85 -8.36 8.43
N GLY A 164 -3.82 -7.32 7.62
CA GLY A 164 -5.02 -6.66 7.17
C GLY A 164 -4.84 -5.98 5.83
N VAL A 165 -5.96 -5.68 5.21
CA VAL A 165 -6.02 -4.85 4.00
C VAL A 165 -6.70 -3.56 4.38
N TYR A 166 -6.03 -2.44 4.19
CA TYR A 166 -6.50 -1.11 4.58
C TYR A 166 -6.61 -0.22 3.34
N GLY A 167 -7.80 0.23 3.01
CA GLY A 167 -7.97 1.33 2.06
C GLY A 167 -7.26 2.58 2.57
N GLY A 168 -7.44 2.91 3.84
CA GLY A 168 -6.73 3.97 4.54
C GLY A 168 -6.48 3.66 6.00
N TYR A 169 -5.30 4.07 6.50
CA TYR A 169 -4.93 4.01 7.91
C TYR A 169 -4.37 5.36 8.35
N SER A 170 -4.88 5.88 9.45
CA SER A 170 -4.28 7.04 10.13
C SER A 170 -4.18 6.80 11.62
N SER A 171 -3.12 7.32 12.24
CA SER A 171 -3.02 7.31 13.70
C SER A 171 -4.24 8.03 14.32
N SER A 172 -4.45 9.32 14.03
CA SER A 172 -5.52 10.11 14.64
C SER A 172 -6.23 11.08 13.70
N GLY A 173 -5.97 10.99 12.38
CA GLY A 173 -6.54 11.89 11.37
C GLY A 173 -7.88 11.43 10.80
N LEU A 174 -8.29 12.13 9.74
CA LEU A 174 -9.46 11.80 8.95
C LEU A 174 -9.14 10.71 7.93
N VAL A 175 -9.84 9.58 8.02
CA VAL A 175 -9.76 8.47 7.05
C VAL A 175 -11.06 8.42 6.27
N LYS A 176 -11.04 8.88 5.00
CA LYS A 176 -12.28 9.17 4.27
C LYS A 176 -12.25 8.70 2.83
N ASP A 177 -13.41 8.24 2.34
CA ASP A 177 -13.64 7.89 0.94
C ASP A 177 -12.62 6.86 0.38
N ASN A 178 -12.04 6.02 1.24
CA ASN A 178 -11.14 4.96 0.83
C ASN A 178 -11.93 3.70 0.45
N THR A 179 -11.38 2.91 -0.47
CA THR A 179 -12.04 1.74 -1.02
C THR A 179 -11.15 0.50 -0.93
N VAL A 180 -11.75 -0.62 -0.53
CA VAL A 180 -11.18 -1.97 -0.69
C VAL A 180 -12.09 -2.80 -1.57
N GLU A 181 -11.56 -3.31 -2.68
CA GLU A 181 -12.20 -4.30 -3.53
C GLU A 181 -11.46 -5.64 -3.38
N PHE A 182 -12.17 -6.69 -2.99
CA PHE A 182 -11.61 -7.99 -2.68
C PHE A 182 -12.29 -9.09 -3.48
N GLY A 183 -11.50 -9.83 -4.26
CA GLY A 183 -11.98 -10.84 -5.19
C GLY A 183 -12.38 -10.25 -6.54
N THR A 184 -12.79 -11.12 -7.46
CA THR A 184 -13.19 -10.77 -8.82
C THR A 184 -14.70 -10.86 -8.97
N ALA A 185 -15.33 -9.83 -9.50
CA ALA A 185 -16.77 -9.80 -9.73
C ALA A 185 -17.22 -10.91 -10.70
N GLY A 186 -18.40 -11.46 -10.46
CA GLY A 186 -19.01 -12.48 -11.31
C GLY A 186 -18.40 -13.89 -11.18
N THR A 187 -17.44 -14.11 -10.27
CA THR A 187 -16.79 -15.40 -10.06
C THR A 187 -16.87 -15.85 -8.59
N PRO A 188 -18.06 -16.06 -8.02
CA PRO A 188 -18.16 -16.58 -6.66
C PRO A 188 -17.47 -17.93 -6.56
N ASN A 189 -16.61 -18.12 -5.56
CA ASN A 189 -15.87 -19.36 -5.31
C ASN A 189 -14.87 -19.78 -6.40
N ALA A 190 -14.30 -18.84 -7.15
CA ALA A 190 -13.29 -19.15 -8.16
C ALA A 190 -12.04 -19.80 -7.55
N ALA A 191 -11.46 -20.77 -8.24
CA ALA A 191 -10.13 -21.27 -7.92
C ALA A 191 -9.11 -20.12 -8.02
N GLY A 192 -8.21 -20.00 -7.04
CA GLY A 192 -7.25 -18.88 -6.98
C GLY A 192 -7.82 -17.57 -6.43
N ALA A 193 -9.04 -17.59 -5.87
CA ALA A 193 -9.58 -16.45 -5.15
C ALA A 193 -8.65 -16.04 -3.98
N PRO A 194 -8.51 -14.75 -3.70
CA PRO A 194 -7.57 -14.27 -2.71
C PRO A 194 -7.93 -14.70 -1.28
N THR A 195 -6.91 -14.84 -0.43
CA THR A 195 -7.10 -15.12 0.99
C THR A 195 -6.39 -14.10 1.87
N VAL A 196 -7.07 -13.67 2.94
CA VAL A 196 -6.50 -12.82 3.98
C VAL A 196 -6.77 -13.48 5.33
N ALA A 197 -5.69 -13.90 6.02
CA ALA A 197 -5.80 -14.49 7.34
C ALA A 197 -6.30 -13.52 8.42
N GLY A 198 -6.39 -12.24 8.12
CA GLY A 198 -6.80 -11.15 8.98
C GLY A 198 -8.04 -10.40 8.48
N VAL A 199 -7.97 -9.09 8.41
CA VAL A 199 -9.13 -8.19 8.35
C VAL A 199 -9.09 -7.29 7.12
N LEU A 200 -10.25 -6.99 6.53
CA LEU A 200 -10.42 -5.91 5.55
C LEU A 200 -10.95 -4.66 6.25
N PHE A 201 -10.26 -3.54 6.07
CA PHE A 201 -10.67 -2.23 6.54
C PHE A 201 -10.81 -1.26 5.36
N GLY A 202 -11.98 -0.68 5.17
CA GLY A 202 -12.12 0.46 4.26
C GLY A 202 -11.33 1.66 4.76
N GLY A 203 -11.55 2.02 6.04
CA GLY A 203 -10.80 3.05 6.75
C GLY A 203 -10.60 2.71 8.22
N TYR A 204 -9.43 3.03 8.76
CA TYR A 204 -9.07 2.73 10.14
C TYR A 204 -8.34 3.92 10.78
N ALA A 205 -8.88 4.44 11.86
CA ALA A 205 -8.23 5.43 12.71
C ALA A 205 -7.87 4.77 14.06
N ALA A 206 -6.58 4.80 14.41
CA ALA A 206 -6.07 4.00 15.53
C ALA A 206 -6.30 4.65 16.89
N GLU A 207 -6.21 5.97 16.97
CA GLU A 207 -6.20 6.70 18.24
C GLU A 207 -7.42 7.61 18.40
N SER A 208 -7.56 8.17 19.60
CA SER A 208 -8.63 9.10 19.95
C SER A 208 -8.62 10.36 19.08
N GLY A 209 -9.78 10.82 18.70
CA GLY A 209 -9.97 11.99 17.81
C GLY A 209 -10.00 11.64 16.32
N GLY A 210 -9.60 10.42 15.95
CA GLY A 210 -9.65 9.98 14.56
C GLY A 210 -11.08 9.82 14.04
N GLN A 211 -11.24 9.88 12.75
CA GLN A 211 -12.52 9.72 12.06
C GLN A 211 -12.37 8.74 10.89
N ALA A 212 -13.34 7.83 10.75
CA ALA A 212 -13.42 6.91 9.61
C ALA A 212 -14.77 7.11 8.91
N THR A 213 -14.81 7.82 7.78
CA THR A 213 -16.05 8.25 7.16
C THR A 213 -16.14 7.87 5.68
N SER A 214 -17.32 7.42 5.25
CA SER A 214 -17.63 7.15 3.84
C SER A 214 -16.69 6.14 3.16
N ASN A 215 -16.01 5.29 3.92
CA ASN A 215 -15.15 4.25 3.36
C ASN A 215 -15.98 3.06 2.89
N THR A 216 -15.50 2.35 1.90
CA THR A 216 -16.22 1.23 1.30
C THR A 216 -15.35 -0.03 1.24
N VAL A 217 -15.93 -1.17 1.61
CA VAL A 217 -15.37 -2.50 1.32
C VAL A 217 -16.35 -3.27 0.46
N THR A 218 -15.90 -3.76 -0.68
CA THR A 218 -16.64 -4.66 -1.55
C THR A 218 -15.93 -6.01 -1.62
N MET A 219 -16.61 -7.07 -1.24
CA MET A 219 -16.11 -8.45 -1.37
C MET A 219 -16.91 -9.20 -2.41
N HIS A 220 -16.23 -9.68 -3.44
CA HIS A 220 -16.82 -10.44 -4.54
C HIS A 220 -16.65 -11.95 -4.36
N ASN A 221 -15.47 -12.37 -3.89
CA ASN A 221 -15.14 -13.76 -3.57
C ASN A 221 -13.91 -13.81 -2.63
N GLY A 222 -13.39 -15.01 -2.37
CA GLY A 222 -12.21 -15.20 -1.52
C GLY A 222 -12.56 -15.48 -0.07
N GLN A 223 -11.55 -15.40 0.80
CA GLN A 223 -11.71 -15.69 2.22
C GLN A 223 -11.04 -14.63 3.08
N VAL A 224 -11.72 -14.18 4.13
CA VAL A 224 -11.23 -13.20 5.08
C VAL A 224 -11.77 -13.53 6.49
N LYS A 225 -11.04 -13.12 7.52
CA LYS A 225 -11.46 -13.32 8.90
C LYS A 225 -12.60 -12.38 9.31
N ARG A 226 -12.44 -11.06 9.07
CA ARG A 226 -13.42 -10.01 9.41
C ARG A 226 -13.43 -8.89 8.39
N ILE A 227 -14.50 -8.11 8.37
CA ILE A 227 -14.64 -6.93 7.50
C ILE A 227 -15.18 -5.75 8.30
N TYR A 228 -14.51 -4.61 8.20
CA TYR A 228 -14.96 -3.33 8.70
C TYR A 228 -14.84 -2.26 7.62
N ALA A 229 -15.93 -1.64 7.22
CA ALA A 229 -15.83 -0.52 6.27
C ALA A 229 -15.19 0.73 6.90
N GLY A 230 -15.39 0.93 8.22
CA GLY A 230 -14.74 2.00 8.96
C GLY A 230 -14.63 1.66 10.44
N GLN A 231 -13.49 1.94 11.04
CA GLN A 231 -13.24 1.73 12.47
C GLN A 231 -12.43 2.88 13.08
N VAL A 232 -12.84 3.30 14.27
CA VAL A 232 -12.02 4.06 15.20
C VAL A 232 -11.73 3.15 16.37
N GLN A 233 -10.44 2.86 16.64
CA GLN A 233 -10.09 1.82 17.60
C GLN A 233 -10.11 2.30 19.03
N LYS A 234 -9.61 3.50 19.31
CA LYS A 234 -9.46 4.00 20.68
C LYS A 234 -10.17 5.34 20.88
N GLY A 235 -10.77 5.50 22.07
CA GLY A 235 -11.27 6.76 22.57
C GLY A 235 -12.49 7.31 21.83
N ILE A 236 -12.54 8.63 21.72
CA ILE A 236 -13.67 9.35 21.12
C ILE A 236 -13.34 9.62 19.65
N GLY A 237 -14.18 9.14 18.76
CA GLY A 237 -14.06 9.35 17.31
C GLY A 237 -15.34 8.88 16.61
N ASN A 238 -15.48 9.21 15.33
CA ASN A 238 -16.67 8.90 14.55
C ASN A 238 -16.37 7.93 13.41
N ALA A 239 -17.16 6.86 13.31
CA ALA A 239 -17.17 5.98 12.15
C ALA A 239 -18.56 6.06 11.49
N THR A 240 -18.68 6.88 10.43
CA THR A 240 -19.99 7.21 9.83
C THR A 240 -20.01 7.06 8.32
N GLY A 241 -21.15 6.70 7.74
CA GLY A 241 -21.36 6.61 6.30
C GLY A 241 -20.57 5.49 5.61
N ASN A 242 -19.88 4.63 6.36
CA ASN A 242 -19.10 3.53 5.81
C ASN A 242 -19.99 2.39 5.30
N LYS A 243 -19.58 1.70 4.23
CA LYS A 243 -20.39 0.69 3.56
C LYS A 243 -19.62 -0.61 3.33
N VAL A 244 -20.29 -1.73 3.56
CA VAL A 244 -19.81 -3.07 3.18
C VAL A 244 -20.78 -3.65 2.15
N TYR A 245 -20.25 -4.11 1.02
CA TYR A 245 -20.99 -4.86 0.01
C TYR A 245 -20.44 -6.28 -0.08
N LEU A 246 -21.27 -7.28 0.18
CA LEU A 246 -20.91 -8.69 0.10
C LEU A 246 -21.65 -9.33 -1.07
N HIS A 247 -20.92 -9.70 -2.11
CA HIS A 247 -21.44 -10.37 -3.30
C HIS A 247 -21.11 -11.87 -3.31
N GLY A 248 -20.15 -12.30 -2.49
CA GLY A 248 -19.72 -13.69 -2.34
C GLY A 248 -18.49 -13.81 -1.45
N GLY A 249 -17.96 -15.02 -1.33
CA GLY A 249 -16.81 -15.35 -0.49
C GLY A 249 -17.16 -15.80 0.93
N TYR A 250 -16.14 -15.95 1.76
CA TYR A 250 -16.27 -16.47 3.12
C TYR A 250 -15.69 -15.47 4.13
N VAL A 251 -16.50 -15.11 5.12
CA VAL A 251 -16.06 -14.37 6.32
C VAL A 251 -16.13 -15.37 7.48
N THR A 252 -15.00 -15.58 8.17
CA THR A 252 -14.84 -16.72 9.12
C THR A 252 -15.09 -16.38 10.59
N GLU A 253 -15.15 -15.08 10.97
CA GLU A 253 -15.49 -14.61 12.33
C GLU A 253 -16.52 -13.49 12.33
#